data_bb0dac28a27d44293e6a0bb98c9ce8e4
#
_entry.id   bb0dac28a27d44293e6a0bb98c9ce8e4
#
_cell.length_a   1.000
_cell.length_b   1.000
_cell.length_c   1.000
_cell.angle_alpha   90.00
_cell.angle_beta   90.00
_cell.angle_gamma   90.00
#
_symmetry.space_group_name_H-M   'P 1'
#
loop_
_entity.id
_entity.type
_entity.pdbx_description
1 polymer ?
#
loop_
_entity_poly.entity_id
_entity_poly.type
_entity_poly.pdbx_seq_one_letter_code
_entity_poly.pdbx_strand_id
1 'polypeptide(L)'
;ADFDTEKMDPVQIREWLGNGYGEEGMQACRFDAARSIEETRETLLPMLHWFRHNYPYYHQACFQCGNSTTVRVGNTRSSAEEREHISGRTEVVYCEHCNSFSRFARYSSLAKILEVGKGRCGEYSTTFYHLMRSLGYQTRWVVDWTDHVWVEVQVQGEWMHIDPCEAAFNDKRMYIGWGKKHTYVMAFSYDGLEDVTAEYADDMAEVAKRRDLTQEDVTKALTEAQAEWISNYSKALNYTYV
;
A
#
# COMPACT_ATOMS: atom_id res chain seq x y z
N ALA A 1 14.35 3.67 -4.35
CA ALA A 1 13.23 4.62 -4.51
C ALA A 1 13.15 5.38 -3.20
N ASP A 2 13.47 6.68 -3.23
CA ASP A 2 13.37 7.53 -2.08
C ASP A 2 11.90 7.59 -1.67
N PHE A 3 11.56 6.95 -0.56
CA PHE A 3 10.31 7.20 0.15
C PHE A 3 10.46 8.57 0.81
N ASP A 4 10.18 9.64 0.05
CA ASP A 4 10.16 10.99 0.56
C ASP A 4 8.93 11.15 1.46
N THR A 5 9.06 10.70 2.72
CA THR A 5 8.02 10.83 3.75
C THR A 5 7.83 12.27 4.21
N GLU A 6 8.70 13.19 3.80
CA GLU A 6 8.69 14.58 4.27
C GLU A 6 7.74 15.51 3.51
N LYS A 7 7.27 15.13 2.31
CA LYS A 7 6.38 15.97 1.51
C LYS A 7 4.89 15.79 1.80
N MET A 8 4.55 15.03 2.83
CA MET A 8 3.17 14.73 3.13
C MET A 8 2.80 15.22 4.50
N ASP A 9 2.05 16.30 4.50
CA ASP A 9 1.42 16.78 5.72
C ASP A 9 0.34 15.76 6.15
N PRO A 10 0.52 15.09 7.31
CA PRO A 10 -0.51 14.23 7.91
C PRO A 10 -1.86 14.94 8.08
N VAL A 11 -1.85 16.28 8.07
CA VAL A 11 -3.05 17.14 8.10
C VAL A 11 -3.88 16.95 6.84
N GLN A 12 -3.28 16.92 5.65
CA GLN A 12 -4.02 16.79 4.38
C GLN A 12 -4.76 15.46 4.26
N ILE A 13 -4.18 14.35 4.75
CA ILE A 13 -4.86 13.06 4.76
C ILE A 13 -6.05 13.11 5.72
N ARG A 14 -5.87 13.71 6.90
CA ARG A 14 -6.92 13.85 7.89
C ARG A 14 -8.03 14.77 7.41
N GLU A 15 -7.71 15.85 6.70
CA GLU A 15 -8.69 16.74 6.10
C GLU A 15 -9.50 16.04 5.00
N TRP A 16 -8.83 15.30 4.09
CA TRP A 16 -9.53 14.58 3.03
C TRP A 16 -10.47 13.50 3.59
N LEU A 17 -10.01 12.73 4.57
CA LEU A 17 -10.80 11.70 5.24
C LEU A 17 -11.81 12.29 6.23
N GLY A 18 -11.45 13.38 6.93
CA GLY A 18 -12.33 14.08 7.85
C GLY A 18 -13.55 14.68 7.18
N ASN A 19 -13.39 15.18 5.96
CA ASN A 19 -14.51 15.68 5.14
C ASN A 19 -15.47 14.57 4.67
N GLY A 20 -15.02 13.30 4.62
CA GLY A 20 -15.80 12.17 4.16
C GLY A 20 -16.22 11.19 5.26
N TYR A 21 -15.28 10.77 6.10
CA TYR A 21 -15.55 9.79 7.18
C TYR A 21 -15.99 10.46 8.50
N GLY A 22 -15.75 11.76 8.63
CA GLY A 22 -16.07 12.55 9.81
C GLY A 22 -14.95 12.59 10.86
N GLU A 23 -14.83 13.73 11.53
CA GLU A 23 -13.76 13.97 12.51
C GLU A 23 -13.86 13.02 13.72
N GLU A 24 -15.07 12.76 14.20
CA GLU A 24 -15.33 11.82 15.31
C GLU A 24 -14.90 10.39 14.95
N GLY A 25 -15.24 9.94 13.72
CA GLY A 25 -14.83 8.64 13.21
C GLY A 25 -13.32 8.52 13.09
N MET A 26 -12.66 9.56 12.59
CA MET A 26 -11.19 9.61 12.48
C MET A 26 -10.53 9.64 13.87
N GLN A 27 -11.09 10.37 14.82
CA GLN A 27 -10.58 10.39 16.21
C GLN A 27 -10.74 9.02 16.88
N ALA A 28 -11.85 8.34 16.65
CA ALA A 28 -12.06 6.97 17.15
C ALA A 28 -11.03 5.97 16.59
N CYS A 29 -10.56 6.16 15.35
CA CYS A 29 -9.57 5.30 14.71
C CYS A 29 -8.13 5.52 15.20
N ARG A 30 -7.84 6.52 16.06
CA ARG A 30 -6.48 6.73 16.55
C ARG A 30 -5.98 5.54 17.36
N PHE A 31 -4.67 5.31 17.27
CA PHE A 31 -4.01 4.28 18.07
C PHE A 31 -4.23 4.52 19.57
N ASP A 32 -4.60 3.45 20.26
CA ASP A 32 -4.74 3.40 21.70
C ASP A 32 -4.11 2.09 22.21
N ALA A 33 -3.06 2.21 22.98
CA ALA A 33 -2.30 1.07 23.50
C ALA A 33 -3.13 0.18 24.47
N ALA A 34 -4.22 0.71 25.02
CA ALA A 34 -5.11 -0.03 25.90
C ALA A 34 -6.12 -0.91 25.15
N ARG A 35 -6.33 -0.65 23.83
CA ARG A 35 -7.27 -1.39 23.01
C ARG A 35 -6.78 -2.80 22.71
N SER A 36 -7.68 -3.77 22.83
CA SER A 36 -7.47 -5.12 22.31
C SER A 36 -7.47 -5.16 20.77
N ILE A 37 -7.05 -6.28 20.21
CA ILE A 37 -7.09 -6.52 18.76
C ILE A 37 -8.53 -6.44 18.24
N GLU A 38 -9.50 -7.00 18.96
CA GLU A 38 -10.92 -6.98 18.54
C GLU A 38 -11.51 -5.56 18.60
N GLU A 39 -11.26 -4.80 19.64
CA GLU A 39 -11.69 -3.39 19.72
C GLU A 39 -11.05 -2.54 18.63
N THR A 40 -9.78 -2.81 18.29
CA THR A 40 -9.11 -2.14 17.17
C THR A 40 -9.78 -2.53 15.85
N ARG A 41 -10.11 -3.80 15.66
CA ARG A 41 -10.83 -4.29 14.49
C ARG A 41 -12.20 -3.61 14.35
N GLU A 42 -13.00 -3.59 15.41
CA GLU A 42 -14.31 -2.94 15.42
C GLU A 42 -14.23 -1.45 15.05
N THR A 43 -13.11 -0.81 15.38
CA THR A 43 -12.88 0.61 15.09
C THR A 43 -12.40 0.84 13.65
N LEU A 44 -11.46 0.01 13.15
CA LEU A 44 -10.84 0.23 11.83
C LEU A 44 -11.67 -0.35 10.67
N LEU A 45 -12.43 -1.41 10.91
CA LEU A 45 -13.18 -2.09 9.85
C LEU A 45 -14.24 -1.19 9.18
N PRO A 46 -15.02 -0.37 9.91
CA PRO A 46 -15.94 0.59 9.29
C PRO A 46 -15.23 1.60 8.39
N MET A 47 -14.04 2.07 8.79
CA MET A 47 -13.23 3.00 7.99
C MET A 47 -12.72 2.32 6.70
N LEU A 48 -12.29 1.06 6.77
CA LEU A 48 -11.89 0.28 5.60
C LEU A 48 -13.04 0.13 4.59
N HIS A 49 -14.24 -0.21 5.08
CA HIS A 49 -15.44 -0.30 4.24
C HIS A 49 -15.82 1.04 3.62
N TRP A 50 -15.77 2.11 4.42
CA TRP A 50 -16.03 3.46 3.92
C TRP A 50 -15.03 3.86 2.83
N PHE A 51 -13.72 3.63 3.05
CA PHE A 51 -12.69 3.94 2.08
C PHE A 51 -12.88 3.19 0.78
N ARG A 52 -13.07 1.87 0.86
CA ARG A 52 -13.31 1.04 -0.33
C ARG A 52 -14.53 1.50 -1.13
N HIS A 53 -15.56 1.99 -0.46
CA HIS A 53 -16.78 2.50 -1.11
C HIS A 53 -16.54 3.84 -1.79
N ASN A 54 -15.78 4.74 -1.18
CA ASN A 54 -15.63 6.13 -1.62
C ASN A 54 -14.38 6.38 -2.48
N TYR A 55 -13.42 5.44 -2.47
CA TYR A 55 -12.23 5.48 -3.32
C TYR A 55 -12.29 4.34 -4.34
N PRO A 56 -12.78 4.60 -5.58
CA PRO A 56 -13.05 3.54 -6.55
C PRO A 56 -11.79 2.79 -6.99
N TYR A 57 -11.87 1.46 -7.05
CA TYR A 57 -10.83 0.65 -7.67
C TYR A 57 -10.83 0.85 -9.19
N TYR A 58 -9.66 1.12 -9.77
CA TYR A 58 -9.53 1.42 -11.19
C TYR A 58 -9.50 0.15 -12.05
N HIS A 59 -10.60 -0.11 -12.74
CA HIS A 59 -10.80 -1.23 -13.67
C HIS A 59 -10.60 -0.85 -15.15
N GLN A 60 -9.63 0.04 -15.44
CA GLN A 60 -9.31 0.49 -16.80
C GLN A 60 -10.41 1.29 -17.52
N ALA A 61 -11.34 1.87 -16.81
CA ALA A 61 -12.35 2.72 -17.41
C ALA A 61 -11.74 3.95 -18.10
N CYS A 62 -12.36 4.38 -19.19
CA CYS A 62 -11.96 5.61 -19.90
C CYS A 62 -12.10 6.83 -19.00
N PHE A 63 -11.04 7.63 -18.86
CA PHE A 63 -11.11 8.86 -18.07
C PHE A 63 -11.99 9.94 -18.70
N GLN A 64 -12.20 9.90 -20.02
CA GLN A 64 -12.96 10.92 -20.73
C GLN A 64 -14.48 10.69 -20.70
N CYS A 65 -14.92 9.44 -20.92
CA CYS A 65 -16.35 9.12 -21.03
C CYS A 65 -16.86 8.11 -19.99
N GLY A 66 -16.00 7.57 -19.14
CA GLY A 66 -16.35 6.59 -18.13
C GLY A 66 -16.62 5.17 -18.65
N ASN A 67 -16.56 4.93 -19.96
CA ASN A 67 -16.82 3.60 -20.51
C ASN A 67 -15.82 2.58 -19.95
N SER A 68 -16.31 1.48 -19.41
CA SER A 68 -15.49 0.39 -18.85
C SER A 68 -14.95 -0.58 -19.91
N THR A 69 -15.52 -0.56 -21.11
CA THR A 69 -15.04 -1.38 -22.23
C THR A 69 -13.94 -0.64 -22.96
N THR A 70 -12.69 -0.90 -22.56
CA THR A 70 -11.50 -0.30 -23.16
C THR A 70 -10.51 -1.39 -23.55
N VAL A 71 -9.61 -1.07 -24.46
CA VAL A 71 -8.52 -1.95 -24.88
C VAL A 71 -7.23 -1.50 -24.18
N ARG A 72 -6.57 -2.43 -23.48
CA ARG A 72 -5.25 -2.15 -22.91
C ARG A 72 -4.21 -2.05 -24.02
N VAL A 73 -3.61 -0.88 -24.16
CA VAL A 73 -2.52 -0.64 -25.13
C VAL A 73 -1.18 -1.11 -24.56
N GLY A 74 -0.96 -0.90 -23.27
CA GLY A 74 0.26 -1.31 -22.58
C GLY A 74 0.73 -0.29 -21.54
N ASN A 75 2.01 -0.36 -21.24
CA ASN A 75 2.67 0.58 -20.35
C ASN A 75 3.56 1.52 -21.16
N THR A 76 3.63 2.78 -20.74
CA THR A 76 4.55 3.77 -21.28
C THR A 76 5.36 4.41 -20.16
N ARG A 77 6.43 5.07 -20.53
CA ARG A 77 7.17 5.93 -19.59
C ARG A 77 6.29 7.09 -19.16
N SER A 78 6.35 7.41 -17.89
CA SER A 78 5.65 8.57 -17.34
C SER A 78 6.13 9.87 -17.96
N SER A 79 5.22 10.84 -18.18
CA SER A 79 5.55 12.19 -18.65
C SER A 79 6.42 12.94 -17.62
N ALA A 80 6.94 14.12 -17.99
CA ALA A 80 7.67 14.95 -17.04
C ALA A 80 6.78 15.33 -15.84
N GLU A 81 5.56 15.78 -16.10
CA GLU A 81 4.56 16.12 -15.08
C GLU A 81 4.20 14.92 -14.19
N GLU A 82 3.95 13.75 -14.79
CA GLU A 82 3.65 12.54 -14.02
C GLU A 82 4.83 12.13 -13.10
N ARG A 83 6.08 12.36 -13.53
CA ARG A 83 7.28 12.09 -12.71
C ARG A 83 7.48 13.07 -11.56
N GLU A 84 7.01 14.31 -11.67
CA GLU A 84 7.00 15.26 -10.56
C GLU A 84 6.20 14.75 -9.36
N HIS A 85 5.22 13.86 -9.62
CA HIS A 85 4.42 13.17 -8.61
C HIS A 85 4.86 11.71 -8.36
N ILE A 86 6.14 11.41 -8.60
CA ILE A 86 6.77 10.11 -8.34
C ILE A 86 6.03 8.98 -9.09
N SER A 87 5.78 9.16 -10.39
CA SER A 87 5.26 8.08 -11.23
C SER A 87 6.39 7.40 -12.01
N GLY A 88 6.59 6.10 -11.78
CA GLY A 88 7.59 5.31 -12.50
C GLY A 88 7.08 4.77 -13.84
N ARG A 89 5.77 4.57 -13.99
CA ARG A 89 5.15 4.03 -15.20
C ARG A 89 3.73 4.55 -15.35
N THR A 90 3.24 4.55 -16.59
CA THR A 90 1.86 4.93 -16.91
C THR A 90 1.21 3.84 -17.75
N GLU A 91 0.09 3.32 -17.32
CA GLU A 91 -0.74 2.40 -18.10
C GLU A 91 -1.57 3.19 -19.11
N VAL A 92 -1.70 2.67 -20.33
CA VAL A 92 -2.46 3.31 -21.40
C VAL A 92 -3.57 2.39 -21.85
N VAL A 93 -4.77 2.92 -21.90
CA VAL A 93 -5.93 2.24 -22.47
C VAL A 93 -6.53 3.09 -23.59
N TYR A 94 -7.07 2.44 -24.59
CA TYR A 94 -7.82 3.05 -25.69
C TYR A 94 -9.30 2.78 -25.54
N CYS A 95 -10.10 3.80 -25.71
CA CYS A 95 -11.55 3.72 -25.69
C CYS A 95 -12.11 3.89 -27.10
N GLU A 96 -12.67 2.82 -27.64
CA GLU A 96 -13.31 2.86 -28.97
C GLU A 96 -14.60 3.69 -28.97
N HIS A 97 -15.28 3.78 -27.82
CA HIS A 97 -16.54 4.51 -27.72
C HIS A 97 -16.38 6.02 -27.96
N CYS A 98 -15.35 6.64 -27.41
CA CYS A 98 -15.09 8.08 -27.61
C CYS A 98 -13.80 8.36 -28.39
N ASN A 99 -13.19 7.33 -28.97
CA ASN A 99 -11.97 7.43 -29.77
C ASN A 99 -10.83 8.17 -29.05
N SER A 100 -10.59 7.81 -27.78
CA SER A 100 -9.61 8.49 -26.96
C SER A 100 -8.68 7.53 -26.22
N PHE A 101 -7.48 8.03 -25.87
CA PHE A 101 -6.57 7.35 -24.95
C PHE A 101 -6.74 7.88 -23.54
N SER A 102 -6.69 6.99 -22.57
CA SER A 102 -6.60 7.33 -21.15
C SER A 102 -5.26 6.88 -20.61
N ARG A 103 -4.67 7.72 -19.79
CA ARG A 103 -3.38 7.47 -19.11
C ARG A 103 -3.65 7.30 -17.63
N PHE A 104 -3.27 6.17 -17.07
CA PHE A 104 -3.30 5.92 -15.64
C PHE A 104 -1.87 5.83 -15.12
N ALA A 105 -1.35 6.96 -14.68
CA ALA A 105 -0.02 7.03 -14.09
C ALA A 105 -0.04 6.42 -12.69
N ARG A 106 0.95 5.55 -12.42
CA ARG A 106 1.08 4.86 -11.14
C ARG A 106 1.89 5.75 -10.19
N TYR A 107 1.18 6.60 -9.47
CA TYR A 107 1.76 7.57 -8.55
C TYR A 107 2.15 6.95 -7.22
N SER A 108 3.24 7.46 -6.63
CA SER A 108 3.62 7.22 -5.23
C SER A 108 3.46 8.47 -4.36
N SER A 109 3.23 9.63 -4.96
CA SER A 109 2.84 10.84 -4.22
C SER A 109 1.41 10.71 -3.71
N LEU A 110 1.24 10.70 -2.38
CA LEU A 110 -0.08 10.54 -1.75
C LEU A 110 -1.02 11.69 -2.13
N ALA A 111 -0.55 12.94 -2.15
CA ALA A 111 -1.37 14.08 -2.57
C ALA A 111 -1.96 13.85 -3.98
N LYS A 112 -1.14 13.33 -4.90
CA LYS A 112 -1.59 13.04 -6.27
C LYS A 112 -2.50 11.82 -6.34
N ILE A 113 -2.26 10.80 -5.53
CA ILE A 113 -3.14 9.63 -5.39
C ILE A 113 -4.54 10.07 -4.95
N LEU A 114 -4.63 10.92 -3.94
CA LEU A 114 -5.89 11.45 -3.41
C LEU A 114 -6.58 12.38 -4.41
N GLU A 115 -5.84 13.24 -5.10
CA GLU A 115 -6.36 14.13 -6.16
C GLU A 115 -6.99 13.32 -7.31
N VAL A 116 -6.34 12.24 -7.75
CA VAL A 116 -6.86 11.36 -8.81
C VAL A 116 -8.13 10.63 -8.36
N GLY A 117 -8.29 10.36 -7.05
CA GLY A 117 -9.50 9.82 -6.45
C GLY A 117 -9.84 8.38 -6.87
N LYS A 118 -8.90 7.63 -7.40
CA LYS A 118 -9.03 6.21 -7.75
C LYS A 118 -7.66 5.54 -7.85
N GLY A 119 -7.60 4.24 -7.62
CA GLY A 119 -6.36 3.50 -7.65
C GLY A 119 -6.54 2.00 -7.73
N ARG A 120 -5.45 1.28 -7.62
CA ARG A 120 -5.40 -0.17 -7.41
C ARG A 120 -4.71 -0.47 -6.07
N CYS A 121 -4.34 -1.73 -5.87
CA CYS A 121 -3.72 -2.17 -4.61
C CYS A 121 -2.53 -1.29 -4.17
N GLY A 122 -1.67 -0.86 -5.09
CA GLY A 122 -0.55 0.02 -4.78
C GLY A 122 -1.00 1.36 -4.19
N GLU A 123 -1.91 2.06 -4.85
CA GLU A 123 -2.43 3.36 -4.41
C GLU A 123 -3.24 3.22 -3.10
N TYR A 124 -4.04 2.17 -2.97
CA TYR A 124 -4.78 1.83 -1.74
C TYR A 124 -3.83 1.65 -0.55
N SER A 125 -2.83 0.79 -0.73
CA SER A 125 -1.87 0.47 0.34
C SER A 125 -0.98 1.65 0.70
N THR A 126 -0.56 2.45 -0.28
CA THR A 126 0.19 3.70 -0.03
C THR A 126 -0.65 4.65 0.82
N THR A 127 -1.92 4.86 0.46
CA THR A 127 -2.83 5.72 1.22
C THR A 127 -2.99 5.21 2.65
N PHE A 128 -3.25 3.92 2.82
CA PHE A 128 -3.46 3.34 4.15
C PHE A 128 -2.19 3.28 5.00
N TYR A 129 -1.03 3.07 4.39
CA TYR A 129 0.24 3.14 5.12
C TYR A 129 0.42 4.52 5.79
N HIS A 130 0.22 5.59 5.05
CA HIS A 130 0.34 6.94 5.58
C HIS A 130 -0.79 7.28 6.57
N LEU A 131 -2.00 6.84 6.28
CA LEU A 131 -3.15 7.02 7.17
C LEU A 131 -2.92 6.38 8.53
N MET A 132 -2.56 5.10 8.58
CA MET A 132 -2.31 4.38 9.83
C MET A 132 -1.20 5.03 10.64
N ARG A 133 -0.13 5.46 9.98
CA ARG A 133 0.94 6.23 10.64
C ARG A 133 0.45 7.56 11.21
N SER A 134 -0.39 8.29 10.49
CA SER A 134 -0.97 9.55 10.96
C SER A 134 -1.92 9.38 12.15
N LEU A 135 -2.51 8.19 12.28
CA LEU A 135 -3.34 7.80 13.42
C LEU A 135 -2.52 7.28 14.61
N GLY A 136 -1.20 7.19 14.49
CA GLY A 136 -0.28 6.80 15.54
C GLY A 136 0.11 5.33 15.58
N TYR A 137 -0.32 4.51 14.61
CA TYR A 137 0.09 3.11 14.55
C TYR A 137 1.53 2.95 14.06
N GLN A 138 2.26 2.01 14.63
CA GLN A 138 3.40 1.44 13.94
C GLN A 138 2.86 0.66 12.74
N THR A 139 3.42 0.94 11.55
CA THR A 139 2.87 0.46 10.29
C THR A 139 3.99 -0.03 9.40
N ARG A 140 3.76 -1.14 8.70
CA ARG A 140 4.63 -1.63 7.63
C ARG A 140 3.84 -1.86 6.35
N TRP A 141 4.49 -1.62 5.22
CA TRP A 141 3.95 -1.86 3.90
C TRP A 141 4.37 -3.24 3.44
N VAL A 142 3.44 -4.06 2.99
CA VAL A 142 3.70 -5.46 2.68
C VAL A 142 3.50 -5.72 1.19
N VAL A 143 4.49 -6.34 0.56
CA VAL A 143 4.51 -6.67 -0.87
C VAL A 143 4.53 -8.17 -1.04
N ASP A 144 3.55 -8.70 -1.74
CA ASP A 144 3.53 -10.05 -2.27
C ASP A 144 4.04 -10.03 -3.72
N TRP A 145 5.13 -10.74 -3.98
CA TRP A 145 5.72 -10.86 -5.33
C TRP A 145 4.78 -11.49 -6.36
N THR A 146 3.69 -12.12 -5.92
CA THR A 146 2.64 -12.64 -6.79
C THR A 146 1.56 -11.58 -7.11
N ASP A 147 1.94 -10.31 -7.14
CA ASP A 147 1.16 -9.14 -7.58
C ASP A 147 0.03 -8.74 -6.61
N HIS A 148 0.40 -8.42 -5.37
CA HIS A 148 -0.50 -7.72 -4.45
C HIS A 148 0.28 -6.96 -3.38
N VAL A 149 -0.35 -5.96 -2.77
CA VAL A 149 0.24 -5.17 -1.68
C VAL A 149 -0.85 -4.79 -0.68
N TRP A 150 -0.46 -4.72 0.59
CA TRP A 150 -1.32 -4.30 1.71
C TRP A 150 -0.49 -3.63 2.81
N VAL A 151 -1.07 -3.39 3.94
CA VAL A 151 -0.38 -2.86 5.11
C VAL A 151 -0.58 -3.75 6.32
N GLU A 152 0.30 -3.63 7.28
CA GLU A 152 0.12 -4.17 8.61
C GLU A 152 0.32 -3.07 9.65
N VAL A 153 -0.41 -3.17 10.75
CA VAL A 153 -0.27 -2.31 11.92
C VAL A 153 0.04 -3.13 13.15
N GLN A 154 0.83 -2.58 14.07
CA GLN A 154 1.11 -3.26 15.31
C GLN A 154 0.05 -2.93 16.36
N VAL A 155 -0.55 -3.98 16.94
CA VAL A 155 -1.53 -3.89 18.03
C VAL A 155 -1.12 -4.89 19.10
N GLN A 156 -0.92 -4.45 20.34
CA GLN A 156 -0.46 -5.28 21.46
C GLN A 156 0.80 -6.12 21.16
N GLY A 157 1.71 -5.57 20.34
CA GLY A 157 2.96 -6.25 19.96
C GLY A 157 2.83 -7.20 18.78
N GLU A 158 1.63 -7.45 18.27
CA GLU A 158 1.39 -8.32 17.11
C GLU A 158 1.10 -7.52 15.85
N TRP A 159 1.54 -8.05 14.69
CA TRP A 159 1.27 -7.43 13.39
C TRP A 159 -0.08 -7.88 12.82
N MET A 160 -1.01 -6.94 12.72
CA MET A 160 -2.35 -7.14 12.16
C MET A 160 -2.38 -6.75 10.69
N HIS A 161 -2.76 -7.69 9.84
CA HIS A 161 -2.99 -7.48 8.42
C HIS A 161 -4.16 -6.52 8.18
N ILE A 162 -3.98 -5.55 7.27
CA ILE A 162 -5.01 -4.64 6.79
C ILE A 162 -4.94 -4.57 5.27
N ASP A 163 -5.96 -5.08 4.59
CA ASP A 163 -6.10 -4.91 3.15
C ASP A 163 -7.22 -3.92 2.83
N PRO A 164 -6.89 -2.67 2.45
CA PRO A 164 -7.90 -1.67 2.14
C PRO A 164 -8.64 -1.95 0.83
N CYS A 165 -8.07 -2.74 -0.09
CA CYS A 165 -8.77 -3.13 -1.32
C CYS A 165 -9.94 -4.05 -1.04
N GLU A 166 -9.81 -4.91 -0.03
CA GLU A 166 -10.80 -5.92 0.34
C GLU A 166 -11.61 -5.52 1.57
N ALA A 167 -11.29 -4.38 2.19
CA ALA A 167 -11.81 -3.96 3.49
C ALA A 167 -11.64 -5.06 4.55
N ALA A 168 -10.47 -5.72 4.54
CA ALA A 168 -10.17 -6.85 5.41
C ALA A 168 -9.24 -6.44 6.56
N PHE A 169 -9.51 -6.96 7.74
CA PHE A 169 -8.69 -6.80 8.93
C PHE A 169 -8.34 -8.18 9.50
N ASN A 170 -7.04 -8.44 9.65
CA ASN A 170 -6.45 -9.67 10.22
C ASN A 170 -6.91 -10.98 9.56
N ASP A 171 -7.11 -10.95 8.23
CA ASP A 171 -7.41 -12.13 7.42
C ASP A 171 -6.23 -12.47 6.50
N LYS A 172 -5.12 -12.94 7.08
CA LYS A 172 -3.89 -13.28 6.36
C LYS A 172 -4.08 -14.45 5.38
N ARG A 173 -5.11 -15.28 5.59
CA ARG A 173 -5.34 -16.48 4.78
C ARG A 173 -6.26 -16.26 3.57
N MET A 174 -6.85 -15.08 3.43
CA MET A 174 -7.73 -14.75 2.29
C MET A 174 -7.05 -14.96 0.93
N TYR A 175 -5.75 -14.68 0.86
CA TYR A 175 -4.98 -14.80 -0.38
C TYR A 175 -4.79 -16.26 -0.83
N ILE A 176 -4.75 -17.19 0.12
CA ILE A 176 -4.75 -18.63 -0.15
C ILE A 176 -6.09 -19.02 -0.76
N GLY A 177 -7.19 -18.47 -0.24
CA GLY A 177 -8.55 -18.63 -0.79
C GLY A 177 -8.65 -18.17 -2.25
N TRP A 178 -7.85 -17.20 -2.67
CA TRP A 178 -7.75 -16.77 -4.09
C TRP A 178 -6.89 -17.71 -4.94
N GLY A 179 -6.29 -18.74 -4.35
CA GLY A 179 -5.38 -19.65 -5.04
C GLY A 179 -3.98 -19.07 -5.23
N LYS A 180 -3.60 -18.02 -4.48
CA LYS A 180 -2.26 -17.45 -4.53
C LYS A 180 -1.20 -18.45 -4.13
N LYS A 181 -0.12 -18.50 -4.91
CA LYS A 181 1.05 -19.34 -4.70
C LYS A 181 2.24 -18.45 -4.34
N HIS A 182 2.24 -17.94 -3.11
CA HIS A 182 3.27 -17.04 -2.64
C HIS A 182 4.68 -17.59 -2.89
N THR A 183 5.58 -16.68 -3.23
CA THR A 183 7.03 -16.91 -3.29
C THR A 183 7.72 -16.07 -2.21
N TYR A 184 7.57 -14.77 -2.29
CA TYR A 184 8.12 -13.81 -1.34
C TYR A 184 7.01 -12.86 -0.91
N VAL A 185 6.79 -12.73 0.40
CA VAL A 185 5.97 -11.70 1.01
C VAL A 185 6.87 -10.90 1.94
N MET A 186 7.17 -9.67 1.57
CA MET A 186 8.15 -8.82 2.24
C MET A 186 7.47 -7.63 2.90
N ALA A 187 7.78 -7.40 4.16
CA ALA A 187 7.30 -6.25 4.92
C ALA A 187 8.38 -5.18 5.00
N PHE A 188 7.99 -3.93 4.78
CA PHE A 188 8.84 -2.74 4.76
C PHE A 188 8.32 -1.74 5.78
N SER A 189 9.16 -1.37 6.74
CA SER A 189 8.90 -0.31 7.71
C SER A 189 10.05 0.71 7.69
N TYR A 190 9.90 1.80 8.43
CA TYR A 190 10.99 2.79 8.52
C TYR A 190 12.22 2.23 9.23
N ASP A 191 12.06 1.22 10.08
CA ASP A 191 13.10 0.61 10.91
C ASP A 191 13.57 -0.75 10.38
N GLY A 192 12.96 -1.27 9.28
CA GLY A 192 13.43 -2.53 8.76
C GLY A 192 12.67 -3.18 7.62
N LEU A 193 13.28 -4.28 7.19
CA LEU A 193 12.81 -5.18 6.14
C LEU A 193 12.69 -6.59 6.72
N GLU A 194 11.60 -7.29 6.42
CA GLU A 194 11.35 -8.63 6.95
C GLU A 194 10.69 -9.54 5.91
N ASP A 195 11.12 -10.81 5.85
CA ASP A 195 10.40 -11.86 5.11
C ASP A 195 9.28 -12.41 6.00
N VAL A 196 8.05 -12.03 5.69
CA VAL A 196 6.85 -12.45 6.42
C VAL A 196 6.05 -13.53 5.68
N THR A 197 6.65 -14.18 4.69
CA THR A 197 5.97 -15.17 3.85
C THR A 197 5.32 -16.28 4.66
N ALA A 198 5.95 -16.71 5.75
CA ALA A 198 5.43 -17.79 6.61
C ALA A 198 4.10 -17.42 7.29
N GLU A 199 3.80 -16.12 7.44
CA GLU A 199 2.53 -15.68 8.02
C GLU A 199 1.35 -15.77 7.03
N TYR A 200 1.66 -15.78 5.72
CA TYR A 200 0.68 -15.74 4.63
C TYR A 200 0.59 -17.05 3.84
N ALA A 201 1.52 -17.98 4.01
CA ALA A 201 1.56 -19.26 3.31
C ALA A 201 1.16 -20.42 4.23
N ASP A 202 0.48 -21.42 3.66
CA ASP A 202 0.11 -22.64 4.38
C ASP A 202 1.28 -23.61 4.54
N ASP A 203 2.17 -23.67 3.53
CA ASP A 203 3.24 -24.67 3.44
C ASP A 203 4.53 -24.04 2.92
N MET A 204 5.47 -23.80 3.81
CA MET A 204 6.78 -23.24 3.49
C MET A 204 7.66 -24.17 2.66
N ALA A 205 7.41 -25.51 2.69
CA ALA A 205 8.13 -26.43 1.82
C ALA A 205 7.67 -26.28 0.36
N GLU A 206 6.40 -26.01 0.13
CA GLU A 206 5.88 -25.67 -1.20
C GLU A 206 6.33 -24.27 -1.65
N VAL A 207 6.44 -23.30 -0.73
CA VAL A 207 7.03 -21.99 -1.02
C VAL A 207 8.48 -22.14 -1.48
N ALA A 208 9.28 -22.91 -0.75
CA ALA A 208 10.70 -23.11 -1.08
C ALA A 208 10.91 -23.68 -2.48
N LYS A 209 10.02 -24.56 -2.96
CA LYS A 209 10.09 -25.11 -4.33
C LYS A 209 9.83 -24.08 -5.42
N ARG A 210 9.14 -22.99 -5.10
CA ARG A 210 8.80 -21.91 -6.04
C ARG A 210 9.79 -20.75 -6.01
N ARG A 211 10.62 -20.67 -4.95
CA ARG A 211 11.66 -19.64 -4.80
C ARG A 211 12.86 -19.94 -5.70
N ASP A 212 13.42 -18.89 -6.26
CA ASP A 212 14.70 -18.92 -6.98
C ASP A 212 15.91 -18.74 -6.07
N LEU A 213 15.70 -18.30 -4.82
CA LEU A 213 16.70 -18.16 -3.77
C LEU A 213 16.44 -19.15 -2.62
N THR A 214 17.52 -19.62 -1.98
CA THR A 214 17.42 -20.36 -0.74
C THR A 214 17.01 -19.44 0.41
N GLN A 215 16.52 -20.00 1.52
CA GLN A 215 16.19 -19.19 2.70
C GLN A 215 17.43 -18.49 3.28
N GLU A 216 18.62 -19.09 3.15
CA GLU A 216 19.89 -18.49 3.57
C GLU A 216 20.22 -17.27 2.71
N ASP A 217 20.06 -17.37 1.37
CA ASP A 217 20.29 -16.26 0.46
C ASP A 217 19.31 -15.10 0.72
N VAL A 218 18.03 -15.41 0.98
CA VAL A 218 17.01 -14.41 1.34
C VAL A 218 17.40 -13.70 2.64
N THR A 219 17.80 -14.44 3.67
CA THR A 219 18.21 -13.88 4.97
C THR A 219 19.44 -12.98 4.81
N LYS A 220 20.42 -13.41 4.01
CA LYS A 220 21.63 -12.64 3.72
C LYS A 220 21.28 -11.34 2.98
N ALA A 221 20.49 -11.43 1.92
CA ALA A 221 20.06 -10.27 1.13
C ALA A 221 19.28 -9.25 1.99
N LEU A 222 18.39 -9.72 2.86
CA LEU A 222 17.66 -8.85 3.79
C LEU A 222 18.60 -8.18 4.79
N THR A 223 19.58 -8.90 5.33
CA THR A 223 20.56 -8.34 6.26
C THR A 223 21.38 -7.21 5.61
N GLU A 224 21.83 -7.44 4.37
CA GLU A 224 22.57 -6.45 3.60
C GLU A 224 21.70 -5.23 3.26
N ALA A 225 20.48 -5.46 2.79
CA ALA A 225 19.51 -4.40 2.48
C ALA A 225 19.11 -3.60 3.73
N GLN A 226 18.94 -4.26 4.87
CA GLN A 226 18.67 -3.62 6.16
C GLN A 226 19.78 -2.66 6.58
N ALA A 227 21.03 -3.08 6.46
CA ALA A 227 22.17 -2.26 6.80
C ALA A 227 22.26 -1.00 5.90
N GLU A 228 22.02 -1.17 4.60
CA GLU A 228 21.95 -0.06 3.66
C GLU A 228 20.78 0.89 3.96
N TRP A 229 19.60 0.35 4.23
CA TRP A 229 18.40 1.10 4.58
C TRP A 229 18.65 1.99 5.82
N ILE A 230 19.14 1.42 6.90
CA ILE A 230 19.45 2.15 8.14
C ILE A 230 20.51 3.23 7.89
N SER A 231 21.55 2.92 7.09
CA SER A 231 22.59 3.89 6.73
C SER A 231 22.03 5.08 5.96
N ASN A 232 21.16 4.83 4.99
CA ASN A 232 20.56 5.87 4.15
C ASN A 232 19.56 6.71 4.95
N TYR A 233 18.74 6.08 5.81
CA TYR A 233 17.82 6.77 6.70
C TYR A 233 18.55 7.68 7.70
N SER A 234 19.62 7.18 8.32
CA SER A 234 20.44 7.98 9.25
C SER A 234 21.10 9.18 8.57
N LYS A 235 21.50 9.05 7.30
CA LYS A 235 22.01 10.17 6.51
C LYS A 235 20.92 11.20 6.22
N ALA A 236 19.72 10.77 5.85
CA ALA A 236 18.59 11.65 5.60
C ALA A 236 18.22 12.48 6.85
N LEU A 237 18.17 11.85 8.03
CA LEU A 237 17.91 12.54 9.29
C LEU A 237 18.97 13.60 9.63
N ASN A 238 20.25 13.33 9.31
CA ASN A 238 21.33 14.29 9.56
C ASN A 238 21.29 15.50 8.62
N TYR A 239 20.62 15.42 7.47
CA TYR A 239 20.43 16.56 6.56
C TYR A 239 19.28 17.49 6.98
N THR A 240 18.39 17.03 7.86
CA THR A 240 17.20 17.80 8.30
C THR A 240 17.48 18.72 9.50
N TYR A 241 18.67 18.65 10.11
CA TYR A 241 19.05 19.41 11.31
C TYR A 241 20.27 20.35 11.09
N VAL A 242 20.55 20.76 9.84
CA VAL A 242 21.61 21.76 9.54
C VAL A 242 20.98 23.00 8.92
#